data_43ebb7ff37874431d6395bffee1a3edd
#
_entry.id   43ebb7ff37874431d6395bffee1a3edd
#
_cell.length_a   1.000
_cell.length_b   1.000
_cell.length_c   1.000
_cell.angle_alpha   90.00
_cell.angle_beta   90.00
_cell.angle_gamma   90.00
#
_symmetry.space_group_name_H-M   'P 1'
#
loop_
_entity.id
_entity.type
_entity.pdbx_description
1 polymer ?
#
loop_
_entity_poly.entity_id
_entity_poly.type
_entity_poly.pdbx_seq_one_letter_code
_entity_poly.pdbx_strand_id
1 'polypeptide(L)'
;MPLIGRAADAVPLSTRLQQTLNTPGGDALAGLLADEYASDLESRLRIFSAKFPDARWSVRPAKPLKDGQPTFEVEVRGHREAESLSYDLEANQRLALLTEGKLITGEEVISEQSILRSASKPLPISLLIPDAVLTGSRYDVDVIFDQPLGHAMVAGGLIALTPAQVSLQSTPDIQLAPMHGGGIFKSVQAPFTPGSQTWAAMLVHPDGVITVTKRVRVVSNEDELIP
;
A
#
# COMPACT_ATOMS: atom_id res chain seq x y z
N MET A 1 -21.53 21.24 3.58
CA MET A 1 -21.28 20.19 4.57
C MET A 1 -21.31 18.86 3.81
N PRO A 2 -20.22 18.11 3.71
CA PRO A 2 -20.27 16.77 3.12
C PRO A 2 -21.18 15.90 4.00
N LEU A 3 -22.11 15.19 3.37
CA LEU A 3 -22.94 14.20 4.05
C LEU A 3 -22.05 13.02 4.42
N ILE A 4 -21.78 12.86 5.70
CA ILE A 4 -21.10 11.70 6.27
C ILE A 4 -21.99 10.49 5.99
N GLY A 5 -21.62 9.66 5.01
CA GLY A 5 -22.30 8.41 4.72
C GLY A 5 -22.32 7.53 5.96
N ARG A 6 -23.50 7.05 6.36
CA ARG A 6 -23.65 6.17 7.52
C ARG A 6 -22.99 4.82 7.23
N ALA A 7 -22.41 4.19 8.24
CA ALA A 7 -21.77 2.86 8.13
C ALA A 7 -22.68 1.78 7.49
N ALA A 8 -24.03 1.96 7.52
CA ALA A 8 -24.98 1.08 6.86
C ALA A 8 -24.91 1.11 5.33
N ASP A 9 -24.41 2.20 4.72
CA ASP A 9 -24.27 2.33 3.27
C ASP A 9 -22.93 1.77 2.77
N ALA A 10 -22.01 1.44 3.67
CA ALA A 10 -20.67 0.99 3.33
C ALA A 10 -20.65 -0.39 2.64
N VAL A 11 -21.52 -1.33 3.05
CA VAL A 11 -21.55 -2.68 2.46
C VAL A 11 -21.95 -2.67 0.98
N PRO A 12 -23.04 -2.01 0.56
CA PRO A 12 -23.36 -1.89 -0.86
C PRO A 12 -22.26 -1.22 -1.68
N LEU A 13 -21.62 -0.18 -1.14
CA LEU A 13 -20.53 0.54 -1.83
C LEU A 13 -19.30 -0.34 -1.99
N SER A 14 -18.89 -1.08 -0.95
CA SER A 14 -17.74 -1.99 -1.03
C SER A 14 -17.96 -3.09 -2.09
N THR A 15 -19.15 -3.65 -2.16
CA THR A 15 -19.51 -4.66 -3.16
C THR A 15 -19.44 -4.09 -4.59
N ARG A 16 -19.97 -2.89 -4.80
CA ARG A 16 -19.90 -2.20 -6.10
C ARG A 16 -18.46 -1.91 -6.50
N LEU A 17 -17.63 -1.37 -5.58
CA LEU A 17 -16.22 -1.11 -5.81
C LEU A 17 -15.48 -2.41 -6.17
N GLN A 18 -15.67 -3.47 -5.41
CA GLN A 18 -15.02 -4.75 -5.69
C GLN A 18 -15.40 -5.30 -7.08
N GLN A 19 -16.68 -5.26 -7.43
CA GLN A 19 -17.12 -5.70 -8.75
C GLN A 19 -16.48 -4.88 -9.86
N THR A 20 -16.47 -3.56 -9.71
CA THR A 20 -15.90 -2.64 -10.68
C THR A 20 -14.41 -2.84 -10.86
N LEU A 21 -13.64 -2.95 -9.76
CA LEU A 21 -12.19 -3.16 -9.81
C LEU A 21 -11.79 -4.52 -10.43
N ASN A 22 -12.66 -5.54 -10.34
CA ASN A 22 -12.44 -6.84 -10.94
C ASN A 22 -13.03 -7.00 -12.35
N THR A 23 -13.69 -5.96 -12.89
CA THR A 23 -14.26 -6.00 -14.24
C THR A 23 -13.27 -5.39 -15.23
N PRO A 24 -12.84 -6.12 -16.27
CA PRO A 24 -11.98 -5.55 -17.30
C PRO A 24 -12.67 -4.39 -18.03
N GLY A 25 -11.94 -3.29 -18.25
CA GLY A 25 -12.39 -2.22 -19.16
C GLY A 25 -12.88 -0.93 -18.50
N GLY A 26 -12.69 -0.71 -17.20
CA GLY A 26 -12.77 0.65 -16.59
C GLY A 26 -14.11 1.42 -16.63
N ASP A 27 -14.96 1.18 -17.62
CA ASP A 27 -16.24 1.91 -17.82
C ASP A 27 -17.20 1.82 -16.63
N ALA A 28 -17.06 0.81 -15.81
CA ALA A 28 -17.87 0.64 -14.60
C ALA A 28 -17.50 1.62 -13.48
N LEU A 29 -16.31 2.23 -13.51
CA LEU A 29 -15.87 3.27 -12.56
C LEU A 29 -16.61 4.59 -12.82
N ALA A 30 -16.92 4.91 -14.07
CA ALA A 30 -17.57 6.17 -14.47
C ALA A 30 -18.91 6.44 -13.76
N GLY A 31 -19.62 5.40 -13.33
CA GLY A 31 -20.87 5.55 -12.57
C GLY A 31 -20.71 5.63 -11.05
N LEU A 32 -19.49 5.49 -10.52
CA LEU A 32 -19.17 5.51 -9.10
C LEU A 32 -18.35 6.73 -8.67
N LEU A 33 -17.55 7.27 -9.58
CA LEU A 33 -16.57 8.31 -9.30
C LEU A 33 -17.00 9.65 -9.90
N ALA A 34 -16.62 10.75 -9.28
CA ALA A 34 -16.65 12.06 -9.92
C ALA A 34 -15.58 12.13 -11.03
N ASP A 35 -15.87 12.85 -12.12
CA ASP A 35 -15.08 12.84 -13.35
C ASP A 35 -13.59 13.15 -13.13
N GLU A 36 -13.28 14.13 -12.29
CA GLU A 36 -11.90 14.52 -12.00
C GLU A 36 -11.12 13.41 -11.29
N TYR A 37 -11.75 12.77 -10.31
CA TYR A 37 -11.16 11.65 -9.57
C TYR A 37 -11.07 10.38 -10.42
N ALA A 38 -12.06 10.15 -11.29
CA ALA A 38 -12.10 9.00 -12.20
C ALA A 38 -10.86 8.95 -13.11
N SER A 39 -10.50 10.07 -13.74
CA SER A 39 -9.37 10.14 -14.68
C SER A 39 -8.03 9.77 -14.02
N ASP A 40 -7.78 10.24 -12.79
CA ASP A 40 -6.55 9.90 -12.06
C ASP A 40 -6.52 8.42 -11.65
N LEU A 41 -7.62 7.92 -11.07
CA LEU A 41 -7.72 6.52 -10.64
C LEU A 41 -7.61 5.55 -11.82
N GLU A 42 -8.29 5.83 -12.94
CA GLU A 42 -8.22 5.02 -14.15
C GLU A 42 -6.80 4.96 -14.72
N SER A 43 -6.08 6.09 -14.69
CA SER A 43 -4.67 6.13 -15.11
C SER A 43 -3.79 5.24 -14.23
N ARG A 44 -3.95 5.33 -12.90
CA ARG A 44 -3.21 4.49 -11.94
C ARG A 44 -3.54 3.00 -12.11
N LEU A 45 -4.82 2.66 -12.27
CA LEU A 45 -5.27 1.28 -12.49
C LEU A 45 -4.77 0.72 -13.81
N ARG A 46 -4.71 1.52 -14.87
CA ARG A 46 -4.17 1.10 -16.18
C ARG A 46 -2.70 0.72 -16.09
N ILE A 47 -1.88 1.54 -15.39
CA ILE A 47 -0.46 1.25 -15.16
C ILE A 47 -0.32 -0.05 -14.35
N PHE A 48 -1.13 -0.21 -13.31
CA PHE A 48 -1.12 -1.40 -12.46
C PHE A 48 -1.55 -2.66 -13.22
N SER A 49 -2.67 -2.61 -13.94
CA SER A 49 -3.21 -3.75 -14.70
C SER A 49 -2.31 -4.20 -15.84
N ALA A 50 -1.51 -3.28 -16.40
CA ALA A 50 -0.48 -3.64 -17.39
C ALA A 50 0.63 -4.50 -16.76
N LYS A 51 0.91 -4.34 -15.46
CA LYS A 51 1.91 -5.14 -14.72
C LYS A 51 1.31 -6.43 -14.17
N PHE A 52 0.05 -6.40 -13.73
CA PHE A 52 -0.66 -7.52 -13.10
C PHE A 52 -2.07 -7.68 -13.70
N PRO A 53 -2.19 -8.23 -14.92
CA PRO A 53 -3.47 -8.33 -15.62
C PRO A 53 -4.47 -9.27 -14.92
N ASP A 54 -3.99 -10.24 -14.15
CA ASP A 54 -4.81 -11.20 -13.40
C ASP A 54 -5.05 -10.81 -11.94
N ALA A 55 -4.78 -9.54 -11.58
CA ALA A 55 -4.97 -9.07 -10.22
C ALA A 55 -6.42 -9.25 -9.75
N ARG A 56 -6.58 -9.62 -8.48
CA ARG A 56 -7.87 -9.76 -7.81
C ARG A 56 -7.96 -8.79 -6.65
N TRP A 57 -9.06 -8.07 -6.63
CA TRP A 57 -9.37 -7.05 -5.65
C TRP A 57 -10.46 -7.55 -4.69
N SER A 58 -10.24 -7.38 -3.41
CA SER A 58 -11.25 -7.61 -2.36
C SER A 58 -11.46 -6.30 -1.62
N VAL A 59 -12.70 -5.87 -1.48
CA VAL A 59 -13.06 -4.63 -0.79
C VAL A 59 -14.05 -4.95 0.32
N ARG A 60 -13.68 -4.65 1.56
CA ARG A 60 -14.49 -4.92 2.75
C ARG A 60 -14.68 -3.65 3.56
N PRO A 61 -15.87 -3.44 4.16
CA PRO A 61 -16.03 -2.39 5.15
C PRO A 61 -15.06 -2.60 6.33
N ALA A 62 -14.48 -1.52 6.81
CA ALA A 62 -13.62 -1.52 7.99
C ALA A 62 -14.22 -0.64 9.10
N LYS A 63 -13.55 -0.60 10.27
CA LYS A 63 -13.98 0.24 11.39
C LYS A 63 -13.98 1.72 10.96
N PRO A 64 -15.09 2.45 11.08
CA PRO A 64 -15.15 3.88 10.75
C PRO A 64 -14.09 4.69 11.51
N LEU A 65 -13.74 5.85 10.96
CA LEU A 65 -12.92 6.84 11.68
C LEU A 65 -13.68 7.38 12.91
N LYS A 66 -12.99 8.08 13.79
CA LYS A 66 -13.58 8.66 15.02
C LYS A 66 -14.72 9.64 14.75
N ASP A 67 -14.68 10.33 13.60
CA ASP A 67 -15.72 11.24 13.15
C ASP A 67 -16.91 10.53 12.50
N GLY A 68 -16.86 9.19 12.39
CA GLY A 68 -17.88 8.35 11.78
C GLY A 68 -17.74 8.15 10.28
N GLN A 69 -16.69 8.68 9.63
CA GLN A 69 -16.43 8.46 8.22
C GLN A 69 -16.19 6.97 7.95
N PRO A 70 -16.90 6.35 6.98
CA PRO A 70 -16.72 4.94 6.67
C PRO A 70 -15.35 4.69 6.04
N THR A 71 -14.72 3.59 6.44
CA THR A 71 -13.46 3.12 5.87
C THR A 71 -13.62 1.75 5.23
N PHE A 72 -12.69 1.42 4.35
CA PHE A 72 -12.67 0.17 3.59
C PHE A 72 -11.28 -0.43 3.64
N GLU A 73 -11.22 -1.73 3.83
CA GLU A 73 -10.03 -2.52 3.57
C GLU A 73 -10.06 -2.99 2.12
N VAL A 74 -8.99 -2.67 1.40
CA VAL A 74 -8.76 -3.10 0.02
C VAL A 74 -7.54 -4.01 0.01
N GLU A 75 -7.76 -5.26 -0.37
CA GLU A 75 -6.71 -6.26 -0.57
C GLU A 75 -6.56 -6.52 -2.06
N VAL A 76 -5.32 -6.55 -2.53
CA VAL A 76 -4.98 -6.87 -3.92
C VAL A 76 -4.01 -8.03 -3.94
N ARG A 77 -4.31 -9.05 -4.73
CA ARG A 77 -3.40 -10.15 -5.03
C ARG A 77 -3.21 -10.22 -6.53
N GLY A 78 -1.96 -10.32 -6.96
CA GLY A 78 -1.60 -10.43 -8.36
C GLY A 78 -0.48 -11.41 -8.55
N HIS A 79 -0.47 -12.05 -9.71
CA HIS A 79 0.60 -12.92 -10.14
C HIS A 79 1.06 -12.51 -11.54
N ARG A 80 2.35 -12.60 -11.79
CA ARG A 80 2.87 -12.43 -13.15
C ARG A 80 4.14 -13.24 -13.34
N GLU A 81 4.40 -13.64 -14.56
CA GLU A 81 5.68 -14.17 -14.98
C GLU A 81 6.41 -13.18 -15.88
N ALA A 82 7.68 -12.96 -15.64
CA ALA A 82 8.55 -12.13 -16.44
C ALA A 82 9.99 -12.65 -16.36
N GLU A 83 10.68 -12.73 -17.51
CA GLU A 83 12.09 -13.12 -17.60
C GLU A 83 12.40 -14.46 -16.89
N SER A 84 11.50 -15.44 -16.99
CA SER A 84 11.57 -16.75 -16.31
C SER A 84 11.47 -16.71 -14.78
N LEU A 85 11.03 -15.58 -14.22
CA LEU A 85 10.75 -15.43 -12.80
C LEU A 85 9.26 -15.29 -12.57
N SER A 86 8.79 -15.90 -11.50
CA SER A 86 7.41 -15.78 -10.99
C SER A 86 7.36 -14.70 -9.93
N TYR A 87 6.37 -13.81 -10.01
CA TYR A 87 6.19 -12.71 -9.08
C TYR A 87 4.78 -12.76 -8.47
N ASP A 88 4.71 -12.84 -7.15
CA ASP A 88 3.49 -12.79 -6.38
C ASP A 88 3.38 -11.47 -5.63
N LEU A 89 2.31 -10.72 -5.90
CA LEU A 89 1.99 -9.46 -5.27
C LEU A 89 0.88 -9.63 -4.23
N GLU A 90 1.10 -9.09 -3.06
CA GLU A 90 0.09 -8.84 -2.03
C GLU A 90 0.14 -7.38 -1.64
N ALA A 91 -0.98 -6.67 -1.75
CA ALA A 91 -1.09 -5.29 -1.30
C ALA A 91 -2.35 -5.11 -0.44
N ASN A 92 -2.21 -4.34 0.62
CA ASN A 92 -3.29 -4.03 1.56
C ASN A 92 -3.34 -2.53 1.77
N GLN A 93 -4.54 -1.97 1.67
CA GLN A 93 -4.82 -0.57 1.96
C GLN A 93 -6.04 -0.46 2.86
N ARG A 94 -6.04 0.51 3.76
CA ARG A 94 -7.23 1.00 4.43
C ARG A 94 -7.49 2.42 3.95
N LEU A 95 -8.67 2.64 3.41
CA LEU A 95 -9.07 3.90 2.78
C LEU A 95 -10.30 4.47 3.48
N ALA A 96 -10.33 5.77 3.67
CA ALA A 96 -11.56 6.53 3.90
C ALA A 96 -11.96 7.17 2.57
N LEU A 97 -13.21 6.95 2.12
CA LEU A 97 -13.70 7.49 0.87
C LEU A 97 -14.44 8.79 1.10
N LEU A 98 -14.08 9.81 0.32
CA LEU A 98 -14.81 11.06 0.26
C LEU A 98 -15.94 10.91 -0.75
N THR A 99 -17.17 11.27 -0.36
CA THR A 99 -18.34 11.11 -1.22
C THR A 99 -19.18 12.37 -1.25
N GLU A 100 -19.70 12.71 -2.43
CA GLU A 100 -20.74 13.72 -2.62
C GLU A 100 -21.96 13.06 -3.26
N GLY A 101 -23.06 12.97 -2.50
CA GLY A 101 -24.24 12.23 -2.93
C GLY A 101 -23.92 10.73 -3.09
N LYS A 102 -23.97 10.24 -4.33
CA LYS A 102 -23.66 8.83 -4.66
C LYS A 102 -22.29 8.63 -5.30
N LEU A 103 -21.56 9.70 -5.58
CA LEU A 103 -20.28 9.67 -6.24
C LEU A 103 -19.13 9.75 -5.22
N ILE A 104 -18.07 9.01 -5.48
CA ILE A 104 -16.79 9.12 -4.78
C ILE A 104 -16.01 10.26 -5.42
N THR A 105 -15.61 11.23 -4.60
CA THR A 105 -14.88 12.42 -5.04
C THR A 105 -13.40 12.37 -4.68
N GLY A 106 -13.00 11.38 -3.87
CA GLY A 106 -11.62 11.23 -3.44
C GLY A 106 -11.43 10.12 -2.42
N GLU A 107 -10.20 9.94 -2.02
CA GLU A 107 -9.80 8.97 -1.00
C GLU A 107 -8.77 9.57 -0.03
N GLU A 108 -8.83 9.14 1.22
CA GLU A 108 -7.76 9.32 2.18
C GLU A 108 -7.16 7.96 2.52
N VAL A 109 -5.85 7.78 2.27
CA VAL A 109 -5.13 6.55 2.58
C VAL A 109 -4.75 6.55 4.06
N ILE A 110 -5.38 5.68 4.84
CA ILE A 110 -5.15 5.52 6.28
C ILE A 110 -3.93 4.64 6.54
N SER A 111 -3.83 3.51 5.83
CA SER A 111 -2.66 2.65 5.82
C SER A 111 -2.48 2.00 4.46
N GLU A 112 -1.24 1.73 4.09
CA GLU A 112 -0.90 1.10 2.81
C GLU A 112 0.40 0.33 2.94
N GLN A 113 0.38 -0.91 2.46
CA GLN A 113 1.59 -1.73 2.29
C GLN A 113 1.45 -2.65 1.10
N SER A 114 2.59 -2.98 0.49
CA SER A 114 2.66 -4.02 -0.53
C SER A 114 3.89 -4.90 -0.35
N ILE A 115 3.77 -6.15 -0.74
CA ILE A 115 4.86 -7.12 -0.75
C ILE A 115 4.84 -7.82 -2.10
N LEU A 116 5.95 -7.71 -2.82
CA LEU A 116 6.19 -8.42 -4.07
C LEU A 116 7.27 -9.47 -3.83
N ARG A 117 6.96 -10.73 -4.08
CA ARG A 117 7.88 -11.85 -3.92
C ARG A 117 8.20 -12.50 -5.25
N SER A 118 9.48 -12.81 -5.46
CA SER A 118 9.92 -13.74 -6.49
C SER A 118 10.84 -14.74 -5.81
N ALA A 119 10.27 -15.86 -5.36
CA ALA A 119 10.99 -16.81 -4.52
C ALA A 119 10.58 -18.25 -4.82
N SER A 120 11.56 -19.16 -4.80
CA SER A 120 11.34 -20.60 -4.98
C SER A 120 10.74 -21.27 -3.74
N LYS A 121 10.84 -20.61 -2.57
CA LYS A 121 10.30 -21.05 -1.28
C LYS A 121 9.64 -19.90 -0.55
N PRO A 122 8.70 -20.16 0.36
CA PRO A 122 8.16 -19.12 1.22
C PRO A 122 9.29 -18.41 1.99
N LEU A 123 9.31 -17.09 1.88
CA LEU A 123 10.20 -16.20 2.61
C LEU A 123 9.34 -15.23 3.43
N PRO A 124 8.82 -15.65 4.59
CA PRO A 124 7.98 -14.80 5.42
C PRO A 124 8.81 -13.65 6.02
N ILE A 125 8.20 -12.47 6.01
CA ILE A 125 8.80 -11.26 6.58
C ILE A 125 7.78 -10.51 7.43
N SER A 126 8.27 -9.82 8.44
CA SER A 126 7.53 -8.85 9.24
C SER A 126 7.95 -7.43 8.89
N LEU A 127 6.95 -6.54 8.80
CA LEU A 127 7.14 -5.11 8.64
C LEU A 127 6.77 -4.43 9.97
N LEU A 128 7.75 -3.95 10.71
CA LEU A 128 7.57 -3.17 11.93
C LEU A 128 7.78 -1.69 11.59
N ILE A 129 6.82 -1.15 10.86
CA ILE A 129 6.78 0.23 10.39
C ILE A 129 5.40 0.79 10.74
N PRO A 130 5.30 1.89 11.49
CA PRO A 130 4.02 2.44 11.91
C PRO A 130 3.18 2.94 10.72
N ASP A 131 1.86 2.92 10.84
CA ASP A 131 0.95 3.53 9.84
C ASP A 131 0.93 5.06 9.93
N ALA A 132 1.18 5.62 11.13
CA ALA A 132 1.22 7.05 11.36
C ALA A 132 2.24 7.42 12.42
N VAL A 133 2.82 8.61 12.30
CA VAL A 133 3.79 9.19 13.24
C VAL A 133 3.54 10.70 13.38
N LEU A 134 3.94 11.28 14.51
CA LEU A 134 3.90 12.74 14.69
C LEU A 134 5.01 13.43 13.89
N THR A 135 4.74 14.65 13.44
CA THR A 135 5.74 15.53 12.83
C THR A 135 6.98 15.63 13.73
N GLY A 136 8.16 15.48 13.12
CA GLY A 136 9.44 15.59 13.82
C GLY A 136 9.77 14.47 14.83
N SER A 137 8.88 13.50 15.05
CA SER A 137 9.15 12.36 15.93
C SER A 137 10.15 11.38 15.32
N ARG A 138 10.80 10.57 16.15
CA ARG A 138 11.60 9.42 15.70
C ARG A 138 10.72 8.18 15.65
N TYR A 139 10.95 7.34 14.64
CA TYR A 139 10.30 6.04 14.50
C TYR A 139 11.20 5.04 13.80
N ASP A 140 10.90 3.76 13.95
CA ASP A 140 11.68 2.68 13.37
C ASP A 140 11.03 2.18 12.07
N VAL A 141 11.88 1.82 11.12
CA VAL A 141 11.54 1.24 9.83
C VAL A 141 12.28 -0.09 9.74
N ASP A 142 11.61 -1.15 10.19
CA ASP A 142 12.21 -2.47 10.28
C ASP A 142 11.53 -3.45 9.32
N VAL A 143 12.35 -4.17 8.56
CA VAL A 143 11.93 -5.24 7.64
C VAL A 143 12.72 -6.49 7.98
N ILE A 144 12.06 -7.52 8.48
CA ILE A 144 12.68 -8.65 9.17
C ILE A 144 12.28 -9.96 8.50
N PHE A 145 13.24 -10.85 8.24
CA PHE A 145 12.95 -12.24 7.93
C PHE A 145 12.44 -12.95 9.18
N ASP A 146 11.28 -13.62 9.10
CA ASP A 146 10.67 -14.31 10.25
C ASP A 146 11.32 -15.68 10.53
N GLN A 147 12.13 -16.16 9.60
CA GLN A 147 12.84 -17.44 9.73
C GLN A 147 14.35 -17.19 9.94
N PRO A 148 15.02 -18.05 10.74
CA PRO A 148 16.45 -17.98 10.89
C PRO A 148 17.17 -18.15 9.55
N LEU A 149 18.10 -17.24 9.25
CA LEU A 149 18.86 -17.26 7.99
C LEU A 149 19.88 -18.40 7.90
N GLY A 150 20.27 -19.01 9.03
CA GLY A 150 21.31 -20.03 9.07
C GLY A 150 22.62 -19.48 8.50
N HIS A 151 23.12 -20.13 7.43
CA HIS A 151 24.34 -19.73 6.72
C HIS A 151 24.03 -18.96 5.42
N ALA A 152 22.79 -18.59 5.17
CA ALA A 152 22.42 -17.82 3.97
C ALA A 152 23.07 -16.44 3.97
N MET A 153 23.74 -16.12 2.87
CA MET A 153 24.19 -14.75 2.61
C MET A 153 23.02 -13.95 2.07
N VAL A 154 22.66 -12.86 2.73
CA VAL A 154 21.56 -12.00 2.38
C VAL A 154 22.05 -10.58 2.14
N ALA A 155 21.34 -9.87 1.27
CA ALA A 155 21.55 -8.45 1.04
C ALA A 155 20.23 -7.71 1.16
N GLY A 156 20.29 -6.45 1.52
CA GLY A 156 19.10 -5.62 1.63
C GLY A 156 19.39 -4.15 1.40
N GLY A 157 18.36 -3.41 1.05
CA GLY A 157 18.41 -1.97 0.86
C GLY A 157 17.06 -1.34 1.18
N LEU A 158 17.11 -0.09 1.62
CA LEU A 158 15.92 0.69 2.02
C LEU A 158 16.08 2.13 1.56
N ILE A 159 15.04 2.67 0.92
CA ILE A 159 14.97 4.07 0.50
C ILE A 159 13.60 4.68 0.83
N ALA A 160 13.56 6.00 0.97
CA ALA A 160 12.33 6.76 0.94
C ALA A 160 11.99 7.10 -0.52
N LEU A 161 10.76 6.82 -0.95
CA LEU A 161 10.28 7.17 -2.29
C LEU A 161 9.84 8.63 -2.33
N THR A 162 10.10 9.29 -3.44
CA THR A 162 9.53 10.61 -3.73
C THR A 162 8.05 10.50 -4.13
N PRO A 163 7.22 11.53 -3.93
CA PRO A 163 5.83 11.53 -4.39
C PRO A 163 5.70 11.21 -5.90
N ALA A 164 6.63 11.70 -6.72
CA ALA A 164 6.64 11.43 -8.16
C ALA A 164 6.90 9.93 -8.46
N GLN A 165 7.81 9.28 -7.73
CA GLN A 165 8.04 7.84 -7.90
C GLN A 165 6.81 7.02 -7.50
N VAL A 166 6.10 7.44 -6.46
CA VAL A 166 4.85 6.77 -6.02
C VAL A 166 3.76 6.93 -7.08
N SER A 167 3.48 8.16 -7.54
CA SER A 167 2.41 8.42 -8.51
C SER A 167 2.66 7.77 -9.88
N LEU A 168 3.91 7.73 -10.33
CA LEU A 168 4.29 7.08 -11.58
C LEU A 168 4.47 5.56 -11.46
N GLN A 169 4.34 5.00 -10.27
CA GLN A 169 4.61 3.58 -9.98
C GLN A 169 5.95 3.12 -10.58
N SER A 170 6.96 3.99 -10.53
CA SER A 170 8.28 3.72 -11.08
C SER A 170 9.04 2.72 -10.21
N THR A 171 9.87 1.89 -10.86
CA THR A 171 10.77 0.99 -10.14
C THR A 171 11.92 1.81 -9.54
N PRO A 172 12.07 1.85 -8.21
CA PRO A 172 13.15 2.61 -7.59
C PRO A 172 14.50 1.87 -7.73
N ASP A 173 15.58 2.64 -7.82
CA ASP A 173 16.94 2.09 -7.71
C ASP A 173 17.32 1.97 -6.23
N ILE A 174 17.30 0.73 -5.71
CA ILE A 174 17.61 0.42 -4.31
C ILE A 174 19.03 -0.15 -4.25
N GLN A 175 19.95 0.59 -3.63
CA GLN A 175 21.30 0.13 -3.40
C GLN A 175 21.32 -0.97 -2.34
N LEU A 176 21.81 -2.15 -2.71
CA LEU A 176 21.86 -3.31 -1.83
C LEU A 176 23.23 -3.39 -1.12
N ALA A 177 23.20 -3.73 0.16
CA ALA A 177 24.38 -4.04 0.95
C ALA A 177 24.23 -5.41 1.63
N PRO A 178 25.34 -6.14 1.87
CA PRO A 178 25.30 -7.36 2.66
C PRO A 178 24.72 -7.11 4.05
N MET A 179 23.83 -8.00 4.50
CA MET A 179 23.22 -7.92 5.82
C MET A 179 23.86 -8.95 6.75
N HIS A 180 24.19 -8.53 7.97
CA HIS A 180 24.77 -9.39 9.00
C HIS A 180 23.75 -9.89 10.02
N GLY A 181 22.49 -9.51 9.84
CA GLY A 181 21.35 -9.89 10.69
C GLY A 181 20.14 -10.24 9.86
N GLY A 182 19.08 -10.66 10.55
CA GLY A 182 17.83 -11.14 9.95
C GLY A 182 16.95 -10.08 9.32
N GLY A 183 17.41 -8.83 9.14
CA GLY A 183 16.57 -7.76 8.60
C GLY A 183 17.29 -6.44 8.41
N ILE A 184 16.52 -5.47 7.94
CA ILE A 184 16.89 -4.06 7.86
C ILE A 184 16.29 -3.36 9.09
N PHE A 185 17.12 -2.64 9.84
CA PHE A 185 16.73 -1.90 11.03
C PHE A 185 17.21 -0.46 10.90
N LYS A 186 16.24 0.48 10.85
CA LYS A 186 16.59 1.88 10.66
C LYS A 186 15.69 2.79 11.48
N SER A 187 16.28 3.56 12.39
CA SER A 187 15.58 4.66 13.07
C SER A 187 15.69 5.93 12.24
N VAL A 188 14.55 6.58 11.99
CA VAL A 188 14.43 7.76 11.15
C VAL A 188 13.65 8.87 11.86
N GLN A 189 13.85 10.11 11.41
CA GLN A 189 13.06 11.25 11.88
C GLN A 189 11.98 11.57 10.86
N ALA A 190 10.74 11.70 11.33
CA ALA A 190 9.62 12.16 10.52
C ALA A 190 9.83 13.60 10.05
N PRO A 191 9.30 13.99 8.88
CA PRO A 191 9.23 15.39 8.48
C PRO A 191 8.58 16.29 9.53
N PHE A 192 8.97 17.57 9.55
CA PHE A 192 8.36 18.56 10.43
C PHE A 192 7.02 19.10 9.91
N THR A 193 6.64 18.72 8.70
CA THR A 193 5.36 19.10 8.07
C THR A 193 4.48 17.86 7.89
N PRO A 194 3.17 17.98 8.11
CA PRO A 194 2.23 16.89 7.84
C PRO A 194 2.29 16.42 6.39
N GLY A 195 1.97 15.14 6.17
CA GLY A 195 1.99 14.53 4.85
C GLY A 195 2.14 13.02 4.89
N SER A 196 2.89 12.46 3.97
CA SER A 196 3.21 11.03 3.97
C SER A 196 4.64 10.76 3.53
N GLN A 197 5.22 9.70 4.08
CA GLN A 197 6.47 9.09 3.60
C GLN A 197 6.16 7.67 3.11
N THR A 198 6.70 7.29 1.97
CA THR A 198 6.62 5.91 1.48
C THR A 198 8.02 5.33 1.49
N TRP A 199 8.18 4.23 2.19
CA TRP A 199 9.41 3.45 2.23
C TRP A 199 9.35 2.32 1.22
N ALA A 200 10.45 2.06 0.54
CA ALA A 200 10.64 0.88 -0.29
C ALA A 200 11.90 0.14 0.18
N ALA A 201 11.78 -1.16 0.40
CA ALA A 201 12.88 -2.03 0.74
C ALA A 201 12.95 -3.22 -0.21
N MET A 202 14.17 -3.70 -0.45
CA MET A 202 14.43 -4.94 -1.15
C MET A 202 15.30 -5.84 -0.28
N LEU A 203 14.92 -7.10 -0.17
CA LEU A 203 15.66 -8.16 0.51
C LEU A 203 16.00 -9.24 -0.51
N VAL A 204 17.26 -9.62 -0.56
CA VAL A 204 17.77 -10.67 -1.44
C VAL A 204 18.26 -11.84 -0.60
N HIS A 205 17.71 -13.01 -0.87
CA HIS A 205 18.02 -14.29 -0.24
C HIS A 205 18.37 -15.32 -1.33
N PRO A 206 19.17 -16.38 -1.08
CA PRO A 206 19.42 -17.43 -2.07
C PRO A 206 18.13 -18.09 -2.64
N ASP A 207 17.06 -18.14 -1.86
CA ASP A 207 15.77 -18.69 -2.30
C ASP A 207 14.87 -17.67 -3.03
N GLY A 208 15.24 -16.39 -3.12
CA GLY A 208 14.47 -15.40 -3.86
C GLY A 208 14.66 -13.95 -3.42
N VAL A 209 13.83 -13.08 -4.00
CA VAL A 209 13.84 -11.64 -3.75
C VAL A 209 12.48 -11.20 -3.23
N ILE A 210 12.49 -10.32 -2.25
CA ILE A 210 11.29 -9.69 -1.71
C ILE A 210 11.44 -8.18 -1.82
N THR A 211 10.45 -7.52 -2.40
CA THR A 211 10.35 -6.06 -2.39
C THR A 211 9.11 -5.66 -1.60
N VAL A 212 9.25 -4.68 -0.74
CA VAL A 212 8.14 -4.17 0.06
C VAL A 212 8.01 -2.68 -0.11
N THR A 213 6.77 -2.18 -0.01
CA THR A 213 6.50 -0.76 0.19
C THR A 213 5.61 -0.58 1.40
N LYS A 214 5.81 0.51 2.13
CA LYS A 214 4.98 0.89 3.28
C LYS A 214 4.84 2.40 3.32
N ARG A 215 3.60 2.87 3.39
CA ARG A 215 3.27 4.28 3.59
C ARG A 215 3.12 4.56 5.08
N VAL A 216 3.71 5.68 5.51
CA VAL A 216 3.61 6.23 6.87
C VAL A 216 2.99 7.61 6.76
N ARG A 217 1.86 7.82 7.43
CA ARG A 217 1.26 9.16 7.56
C ARG A 217 2.05 9.98 8.57
N VAL A 218 2.32 11.23 8.25
CA VAL A 218 2.96 12.19 9.16
C VAL A 218 1.89 13.18 9.59
N VAL A 219 1.49 13.13 10.85
CA VAL A 219 0.35 13.87 11.38
C VAL A 219 0.78 14.91 12.41
N SER A 220 -0.03 15.95 12.60
CA SER A 220 0.28 17.03 13.54
C SER A 220 -0.18 16.75 14.96
N ASN A 221 -1.24 15.94 15.13
CA ASN A 221 -1.91 15.71 16.40
C ASN A 221 -1.92 14.24 16.77
N GLU A 222 -1.85 13.93 18.08
CA GLU A 222 -1.92 12.56 18.60
C GLU A 222 -3.26 11.88 18.26
N ASP A 223 -4.34 12.63 18.20
CA ASP A 223 -5.67 12.09 17.85
C ASP A 223 -5.74 11.51 16.44
N GLU A 224 -4.87 11.96 15.54
CA GLU A 224 -4.77 11.47 14.16
C GLU A 224 -3.90 10.20 14.01
N LEU A 225 -3.14 9.82 15.06
CA LEU A 225 -2.31 8.61 15.05
C LEU A 225 -3.18 7.34 14.94
N ILE A 226 -4.31 7.34 15.63
CA ILE A 226 -5.29 6.25 15.61
C ILE A 226 -6.58 6.83 15.04
N PRO A 227 -6.82 6.68 13.75
CA PRO A 227 -7.97 7.23 13.06
C PRO A 227 -9.31 6.58 13.45
#